data_21dd9d2fc5d9afc10c666c8fc99e02ba
#
_entry.id   21dd9d2fc5d9afc10c666c8fc99e02ba
#
_cell.length_a   1.000
_cell.length_b   1.000
_cell.length_c   1.000
_cell.angle_alpha   90.00
_cell.angle_beta   90.00
_cell.angle_gamma   90.00
#
_symmetry.space_group_name_H-M   'P 1'
#
loop_
_entity.id
_entity.type
_entity.pdbx_description
1 polymer ?
#
loop_
_entity_poly.entity_id
_entity_poly.type
_entity_poly.pdbx_seq_one_letter_code
_entity_poly.pdbx_strand_id
1 'polypeptide(L)'
;MRILSLARPDRRPRWLATGLVALALLLAGCTTPKQLGERPAPTAQEAAEIYLQRYQPGPLPRIFETTRVTDRHGALLAELWEEGRRTWLPLDRISPHLLSATIAVEDATFYSNPGIDPARIAGAALQNAQQGGVVSGASTITMQLARNLFFGPDARTSQNMDRKMLEAGLAQELTTLFSKDELLEMYLNLLNYGHLAYGPEAASQVYFGKAAAELSLAEATLLAGIPQQPANLDPLKDLAAARARQRVVLDMLVRHGQLTVAQADAVYAEPIAFNPQPDQRVVAAPHFVQYAADLAQSLLGEQSLPRSGLHVTTTLDLPMQTAAQALVKARVAEFQPQFDLSNAALVALRPDTGEILTMVGSADFADAAIDGQVNVATSPRQPGSAIKPMLYAAAFQDNLISPASVLWDLPVTYTVSANNVYIPANYDRQFHGPVTARTALASSYNIPAVKLLDAVGVGRMLESAQAMGLRSLSRDQGWYGLSLTLGGGEVTLLDLTTAYATLANAGTYVEPTPFVALADGLGRPLSLPAQQLSQAISPAAAWQVTDILADNGARAPA
;
A
#
# COMPACT_ATOMS: atom_id res chain seq x y z
N MET A 1 -7.10 14.37 -23.87
CA MET A 1 -8.11 15.32 -23.35
C MET A 1 -7.46 16.69 -23.19
N ARG A 2 -8.04 17.72 -23.75
CA ARG A 2 -7.42 19.03 -24.02
C ARG A 2 -7.08 19.77 -22.73
N ILE A 3 -5.80 20.07 -22.51
CA ILE A 3 -5.32 21.01 -21.52
C ILE A 3 -5.60 22.42 -22.06
N LEU A 4 -6.38 23.17 -21.31
CA LEU A 4 -6.69 24.58 -21.58
C LEU A 4 -5.40 25.40 -21.66
N SER A 5 -5.16 26.03 -22.82
CA SER A 5 -4.17 27.06 -23.00
C SER A 5 -4.61 28.31 -22.24
N LEU A 6 -3.96 28.60 -21.12
CA LEU A 6 -4.03 29.91 -20.48
C LEU A 6 -3.01 30.83 -21.18
N ALA A 7 -3.45 31.42 -22.30
CA ALA A 7 -2.79 32.59 -22.83
C ALA A 7 -3.07 33.78 -21.90
N ARG A 8 -2.08 34.25 -21.17
CA ARG A 8 -2.11 35.50 -20.43
C ARG A 8 -1.40 36.60 -21.24
N PRO A 9 -1.91 37.82 -21.25
CA PRO A 9 -1.31 38.92 -21.98
C PRO A 9 0.02 39.35 -21.36
N ASP A 10 0.94 39.65 -22.24
CA ASP A 10 2.29 40.14 -22.05
C ASP A 10 2.31 41.43 -21.18
N ARG A 11 2.63 41.27 -19.89
CA ARG A 11 3.03 42.37 -19.01
C ARG A 11 4.29 41.99 -18.26
N ARG A 12 5.42 42.09 -18.94
CA ARG A 12 6.72 42.00 -18.27
C ARG A 12 7.01 43.31 -17.52
N PRO A 13 7.14 43.31 -16.19
CA PRO A 13 7.62 44.47 -15.47
C PRO A 13 9.12 44.66 -15.71
N ARG A 14 9.51 45.81 -16.26
CA ARG A 14 10.89 46.20 -16.61
C ARG A 14 11.89 46.30 -15.44
N TRP A 15 11.47 46.13 -14.23
CA TRP A 15 12.34 46.23 -13.03
C TRP A 15 12.97 44.87 -12.57
N LEU A 16 12.57 43.74 -13.16
CA LEU A 16 13.24 42.45 -12.94
C LEU A 16 14.70 42.40 -13.47
N ALA A 17 15.00 43.17 -14.52
CA ALA A 17 16.31 43.24 -15.08
C ALA A 17 17.31 44.04 -14.20
N THR A 18 16.85 45.05 -13.46
CA THR A 18 17.72 45.88 -12.63
C THR A 18 18.12 45.25 -11.30
N GLY A 19 17.27 44.40 -10.70
CA GLY A 19 17.61 43.69 -9.46
C GLY A 19 18.61 42.57 -9.66
N LEU A 20 18.52 41.84 -10.78
CA LEU A 20 19.46 40.78 -11.14
C LEU A 20 20.84 41.31 -11.54
N VAL A 21 20.90 42.46 -12.19
CA VAL A 21 22.17 43.11 -12.57
C VAL A 21 22.89 43.66 -11.32
N ALA A 22 22.20 44.21 -10.36
CA ALA A 22 22.80 44.68 -9.11
C ALA A 22 23.34 43.53 -8.25
N LEU A 23 22.68 42.36 -8.23
CA LEU A 23 23.16 41.16 -7.54
C LEU A 23 24.32 40.50 -8.26
N ALA A 24 24.34 40.52 -9.58
CA ALA A 24 25.45 40.00 -10.42
C ALA A 24 26.74 40.86 -10.29
N LEU A 25 26.62 42.18 -10.15
CA LEU A 25 27.75 43.09 -9.98
C LEU A 25 28.41 43.03 -8.60
N LEU A 26 27.66 42.65 -7.56
CA LEU A 26 28.22 42.44 -6.23
C LEU A 26 28.92 41.08 -6.05
N LEU A 27 28.70 40.13 -6.95
CA LEU A 27 29.22 38.77 -6.89
C LEU A 27 30.35 38.48 -7.89
N ALA A 28 30.71 39.46 -8.74
CA ALA A 28 31.76 39.31 -9.78
C ALA A 28 33.22 39.26 -9.25
N GLY A 29 33.40 39.13 -7.95
CA GLY A 29 34.70 39.24 -7.27
C GLY A 29 35.47 37.97 -6.99
N CYS A 30 35.00 36.75 -7.23
CA CYS A 30 35.81 35.55 -6.98
C CYS A 30 35.37 34.32 -7.78
N THR A 31 36.32 33.76 -8.52
CA THR A 31 36.49 32.40 -9.04
C THR A 31 35.76 32.00 -10.31
N THR A 32 36.59 31.49 -11.24
CA THR A 32 36.23 30.82 -12.50
C THR A 32 35.34 29.59 -12.27
N PRO A 33 34.31 29.36 -13.10
CA PRO A 33 33.41 28.21 -12.94
C PRO A 33 34.11 26.90 -13.27
N LYS A 34 34.08 25.93 -12.36
CA LYS A 34 34.32 24.53 -12.71
C LYS A 34 33.04 24.00 -13.37
N GLN A 35 33.20 23.44 -14.54
CA GLN A 35 32.13 22.84 -15.34
C GLN A 35 31.37 21.78 -14.53
N LEU A 36 30.08 22.02 -14.36
CA LEU A 36 29.11 21.01 -13.95
C LEU A 36 28.88 20.08 -15.15
N GLY A 37 28.85 18.77 -14.90
CA GLY A 37 28.72 17.77 -15.94
C GLY A 37 27.50 17.96 -16.85
N GLU A 38 27.64 17.60 -18.04
CA GLU A 38 26.97 17.60 -19.34
C GLU A 38 25.44 17.85 -19.49
N ARG A 39 24.70 18.30 -18.48
CA ARG A 39 23.32 18.79 -18.67
C ARG A 39 23.20 20.21 -18.12
N PRO A 40 22.76 21.18 -18.93
CA PRO A 40 22.44 22.50 -18.44
C PRO A 40 21.34 22.36 -17.36
N ALA A 41 21.45 23.14 -16.27
CA ALA A 41 20.40 23.17 -15.27
C ALA A 41 19.07 23.57 -15.93
N PRO A 42 17.93 22.91 -15.58
CA PRO A 42 16.66 23.23 -16.19
C PRO A 42 16.29 24.69 -15.91
N THR A 43 15.64 25.36 -16.86
CA THR A 43 15.03 26.67 -16.63
C THR A 43 13.96 26.55 -15.55
N ALA A 44 13.59 27.68 -14.93
CA ALA A 44 12.51 27.69 -13.93
C ALA A 44 11.20 27.11 -14.48
N GLN A 45 10.91 27.35 -15.76
CA GLN A 45 9.72 26.84 -16.43
C GLN A 45 9.82 25.32 -16.66
N GLU A 46 10.94 24.82 -17.16
CA GLU A 46 11.18 23.38 -17.33
C GLU A 46 11.16 22.64 -15.99
N ALA A 47 11.75 23.24 -14.95
CA ALA A 47 11.71 22.69 -13.62
C ALA A 47 10.29 22.64 -13.05
N ALA A 48 9.47 23.66 -13.30
CA ALA A 48 8.06 23.69 -12.91
C ALA A 48 7.24 22.64 -13.68
N GLU A 49 7.47 22.47 -14.98
CA GLU A 49 6.82 21.44 -15.80
C GLU A 49 7.20 20.02 -15.34
N ILE A 50 8.48 19.75 -15.07
CA ILE A 50 8.95 18.48 -14.51
C ILE A 50 8.33 18.23 -13.13
N TYR A 51 8.19 19.26 -12.32
CA TYR A 51 7.54 19.19 -11.02
C TYR A 51 6.07 18.80 -11.16
N LEU A 52 5.30 19.48 -11.99
CA LEU A 52 3.88 19.22 -12.20
C LEU A 52 3.62 17.81 -12.76
N GLN A 53 4.58 17.22 -13.48
CA GLN A 53 4.47 15.84 -13.96
C GLN A 53 4.74 14.78 -12.86
N ARG A 54 5.49 15.13 -11.82
CA ARG A 54 5.87 14.21 -10.73
C ARG A 54 4.83 14.06 -9.65
N TYR A 55 3.85 14.94 -9.57
CA TYR A 55 2.96 15.05 -8.42
C TYR A 55 1.52 14.71 -8.75
N GLN A 56 0.85 14.15 -7.74
CA GLN A 56 -0.53 13.71 -7.89
C GLN A 56 -1.46 14.90 -8.23
N PRO A 57 -2.50 14.66 -9.06
CA PRO A 57 -3.47 15.70 -9.37
C PRO A 57 -4.20 16.14 -8.10
N GLY A 58 -4.24 17.43 -7.88
CA GLY A 58 -4.90 18.07 -6.73
C GLY A 58 -4.83 19.59 -6.84
N PRO A 59 -5.49 20.33 -5.96
CA PRO A 59 -5.39 21.78 -5.93
C PRO A 59 -3.96 22.26 -5.61
N LEU A 60 -3.22 21.49 -4.80
CA LEU A 60 -1.81 21.70 -4.51
C LEU A 60 -0.96 20.60 -5.12
N PRO A 61 0.23 20.90 -5.66
CA PRO A 61 1.16 19.86 -6.06
C PRO A 61 1.59 19.05 -4.83
N ARG A 62 1.22 17.79 -4.80
CA ARG A 62 1.60 16.87 -3.72
C ARG A 62 2.74 15.98 -4.16
N ILE A 63 3.69 15.79 -3.27
CA ILE A 63 4.64 14.71 -3.39
C ILE A 63 4.01 13.42 -2.86
N PHE A 64 4.67 12.30 -3.12
CA PHE A 64 4.23 10.99 -2.67
C PHE A 64 3.91 10.96 -1.17
N GLU A 65 2.90 10.21 -0.82
CA GLU A 65 2.42 9.98 0.54
C GLU A 65 2.42 8.48 0.87
N THR A 66 2.43 8.15 2.16
CA THR A 66 2.30 6.79 2.66
C THR A 66 0.92 6.24 2.33
N THR A 67 0.89 5.09 1.69
CA THR A 67 -0.35 4.34 1.50
C THR A 67 -0.72 3.61 2.80
N ARG A 68 -1.97 3.72 3.21
CA ARG A 68 -2.51 3.08 4.42
C ARG A 68 -3.49 1.98 4.04
N VAL A 69 -3.26 0.80 4.58
CA VAL A 69 -4.14 -0.36 4.39
C VAL A 69 -4.82 -0.64 5.72
N THR A 70 -6.14 -0.64 5.72
CA THR A 70 -6.96 -0.91 6.92
C THR A 70 -7.86 -2.12 6.71
N ASP A 71 -8.30 -2.72 7.80
CA ASP A 71 -9.39 -3.69 7.78
C ASP A 71 -10.73 -3.00 7.48
N ARG A 72 -11.82 -3.78 7.39
CA ARG A 72 -13.17 -3.28 7.12
C ARG A 72 -13.72 -2.32 8.18
N HIS A 73 -13.15 -2.32 9.38
CA HIS A 73 -13.56 -1.48 10.53
C HIS A 73 -12.61 -0.29 10.74
N GLY A 74 -11.60 -0.12 9.88
CA GLY A 74 -10.63 0.98 9.96
C GLY A 74 -9.39 0.68 10.81
N ALA A 75 -9.24 -0.54 11.34
CA ALA A 75 -8.02 -0.93 12.04
C ALA A 75 -6.84 -1.03 11.05
N LEU A 76 -5.70 -0.45 11.42
CA LEU A 76 -4.51 -0.41 10.57
C LEU A 76 -3.92 -1.83 10.39
N LEU A 77 -3.74 -2.23 9.14
CA LEU A 77 -3.05 -3.47 8.76
C LEU A 77 -1.62 -3.22 8.30
N ALA A 78 -1.40 -2.16 7.54
CA ALA A 78 -0.08 -1.80 7.04
C ALA A 78 0.03 -0.32 6.65
N GLU A 79 1.26 0.20 6.73
CA GLU A 79 1.69 1.44 6.09
C GLU A 79 2.74 1.11 5.03
N LEU A 80 2.44 1.43 3.76
CA LEU A 80 3.34 1.19 2.64
C LEU A 80 4.02 2.50 2.24
N TRP A 81 5.35 2.51 2.27
CA TRP A 81 6.17 3.66 1.92
C TRP A 81 7.57 3.22 1.44
N GLU A 82 8.24 4.06 0.66
CA GLU A 82 9.60 3.80 0.13
C GLU A 82 10.67 4.58 0.90
N GLU A 83 10.58 5.90 0.90
CA GLU A 83 11.60 6.79 1.46
C GLU A 83 11.39 7.12 2.95
N GLY A 84 10.16 6.94 3.43
CA GLY A 84 9.75 7.24 4.79
C GLY A 84 8.26 7.50 4.89
N ARG A 85 7.79 7.66 6.14
CA ARG A 85 6.39 7.96 6.44
C ARG A 85 6.08 9.40 6.06
N ARG A 86 4.96 9.60 5.38
CA ARG A 86 4.44 10.92 5.03
C ARG A 86 2.93 10.91 4.95
N THR A 87 2.31 11.76 5.73
CA THR A 87 0.88 12.06 5.65
C THR A 87 0.76 13.55 5.41
N TRP A 88 0.16 13.93 4.28
CA TRP A 88 -0.05 15.34 3.97
C TRP A 88 -1.13 15.94 4.85
N LEU A 89 -0.85 17.09 5.45
CA LEU A 89 -1.83 17.84 6.21
C LEU A 89 -2.03 19.23 5.60
N PRO A 90 -3.29 19.68 5.44
CA PRO A 90 -3.58 21.09 5.22
C PRO A 90 -3.17 21.91 6.45
N LEU A 91 -2.88 23.21 6.26
CA LEU A 91 -2.34 24.08 7.32
C LEU A 91 -3.24 24.15 8.56
N ASP A 92 -4.56 24.12 8.38
CA ASP A 92 -5.54 24.19 9.47
C ASP A 92 -5.56 22.93 10.37
N ARG A 93 -4.89 21.87 9.93
CA ARG A 93 -4.71 20.61 10.68
C ARG A 93 -3.32 20.50 11.33
N ILE A 94 -2.49 21.52 11.20
CA ILE A 94 -1.17 21.62 11.83
C ILE A 94 -1.25 22.60 12.99
N SER A 95 -0.63 22.26 14.15
CA SER A 95 -0.59 23.16 15.30
C SER A 95 -0.07 24.55 14.91
N PRO A 96 -0.78 25.64 15.25
CA PRO A 96 -0.33 27.01 14.99
C PRO A 96 1.01 27.31 15.66
N HIS A 97 1.34 26.59 16.72
CA HIS A 97 2.64 26.69 17.39
C HIS A 97 3.78 26.23 16.47
N LEU A 98 3.58 25.14 15.71
CA LEU A 98 4.58 24.66 14.77
C LEU A 98 4.75 25.61 13.57
N LEU A 99 3.65 26.17 13.05
CA LEU A 99 3.70 27.18 11.99
C LEU A 99 4.54 28.39 12.43
N SER A 100 4.20 28.97 13.57
CA SER A 100 4.90 30.13 14.14
C SER A 100 6.37 29.86 14.41
N ALA A 101 6.69 28.71 15.03
CA ALA A 101 8.07 28.32 15.35
C ALA A 101 8.93 28.12 14.09
N THR A 102 8.36 27.46 13.06
CA THR A 102 9.05 27.25 11.78
C THR A 102 9.33 28.56 11.05
N ILE A 103 8.33 29.45 10.96
CA ILE A 103 8.51 30.76 10.33
C ILE A 103 9.55 31.59 11.09
N ALA A 104 9.48 31.61 12.42
CA ALA A 104 10.40 32.40 13.24
C ALA A 104 11.86 31.96 13.07
N VAL A 105 12.13 30.65 12.96
CA VAL A 105 13.49 30.14 12.89
C VAL A 105 14.04 30.11 11.45
N GLU A 106 13.19 29.87 10.45
CA GLU A 106 13.63 29.72 9.05
C GLU A 106 13.52 31.03 8.24
N ASP A 107 12.41 31.74 8.35
CA ASP A 107 12.11 32.90 7.50
C ASP A 107 11.07 33.85 8.12
N ALA A 108 11.52 34.68 9.06
CA ALA A 108 10.61 35.61 9.76
C ALA A 108 9.87 36.61 8.86
N THR A 109 10.37 36.82 7.64
CA THR A 109 9.75 37.71 6.64
C THR A 109 8.90 36.96 5.62
N PHE A 110 8.64 35.67 5.84
CA PHE A 110 8.01 34.76 4.87
C PHE A 110 6.75 35.34 4.20
N TYR A 111 5.82 35.86 4.99
CA TYR A 111 4.57 36.40 4.46
C TYR A 111 4.72 37.71 3.68
N SER A 112 5.83 38.43 3.89
CA SER A 112 6.04 39.77 3.26
C SER A 112 7.10 39.74 2.14
N ASN A 113 7.97 38.70 2.08
CA ASN A 113 9.00 38.63 1.05
C ASN A 113 8.47 38.06 -0.28
N PRO A 114 9.06 38.42 -1.44
CA PRO A 114 8.66 37.94 -2.77
C PRO A 114 9.28 36.58 -3.15
N GLY A 115 9.52 35.68 -2.17
CA GLY A 115 10.20 34.39 -2.38
C GLY A 115 11.68 34.44 -2.03
N ILE A 116 12.29 35.59 -2.01
CA ILE A 116 13.67 35.89 -1.57
C ILE A 116 13.66 37.04 -0.58
N ASP A 117 14.66 37.11 0.30
CA ASP A 117 14.87 38.26 1.19
C ASP A 117 16.19 38.95 0.83
N PRO A 118 16.15 40.02 0.00
CA PRO A 118 17.38 40.71 -0.43
C PRO A 118 18.16 41.34 0.72
N ALA A 119 17.47 41.78 1.80
CA ALA A 119 18.16 42.37 2.94
C ALA A 119 18.93 41.30 3.74
N ARG A 120 18.35 40.12 3.95
CA ARG A 120 19.05 38.97 4.57
C ARG A 120 20.20 38.48 3.70
N ILE A 121 20.04 38.46 2.37
CA ILE A 121 21.11 38.04 1.43
C ILE A 121 22.31 39.00 1.56
N ALA A 122 22.05 40.33 1.54
CA ALA A 122 23.12 41.31 1.68
C ALA A 122 23.80 41.25 3.08
N GLY A 123 23.01 41.12 4.14
CA GLY A 123 23.52 40.96 5.51
C GLY A 123 24.37 39.70 5.69
N ALA A 124 23.92 38.57 5.18
CA ALA A 124 24.67 37.31 5.22
C ALA A 124 25.96 37.38 4.41
N ALA A 125 25.94 38.00 3.22
CA ALA A 125 27.14 38.21 2.41
C ALA A 125 28.19 39.05 3.13
N LEU A 126 27.79 40.15 3.78
CA LEU A 126 28.68 40.98 4.57
C LEU A 126 29.27 40.23 5.77
N GLN A 127 28.44 39.50 6.53
CA GLN A 127 28.87 38.75 7.68
C GLN A 127 29.84 37.60 7.30
N ASN A 128 29.55 36.89 6.22
CA ASN A 128 30.42 35.83 5.71
C ASN A 128 31.77 36.39 5.23
N ALA A 129 31.76 37.56 4.58
CA ALA A 129 32.99 38.24 4.17
C ALA A 129 33.87 38.70 5.36
N GLN A 130 33.23 39.17 6.44
CA GLN A 130 33.93 39.60 7.66
C GLN A 130 34.54 38.42 8.43
N GLN A 131 33.95 37.25 8.37
CA GLN A 131 34.39 36.08 9.12
C GLN A 131 35.21 35.06 8.30
N GLY A 132 35.45 35.33 7.02
CA GLY A 132 36.23 34.49 6.12
C GLY A 132 35.66 33.11 5.82
N GLY A 133 34.34 32.91 6.06
CA GLY A 133 33.65 31.64 5.85
C GLY A 133 32.13 31.78 5.85
N VAL A 134 31.42 30.70 5.51
CA VAL A 134 29.95 30.69 5.51
C VAL A 134 29.44 30.48 6.94
N VAL A 135 29.09 31.58 7.61
CA VAL A 135 28.59 31.59 9.02
C VAL A 135 27.10 31.93 9.09
N SER A 136 26.53 32.55 8.04
CA SER A 136 25.13 32.95 8.01
C SER A 136 24.48 32.52 6.70
N GLY A 137 23.28 31.96 6.80
CA GLY A 137 22.43 31.57 5.66
C GLY A 137 21.28 32.56 5.45
N ALA A 138 21.01 32.89 4.19
CA ALA A 138 19.93 33.81 3.78
C ALA A 138 18.82 33.12 2.97
N SER A 139 18.73 31.80 3.05
CA SER A 139 17.68 31.08 2.31
C SER A 139 16.32 31.31 2.99
N THR A 140 15.33 31.67 2.18
CA THR A 140 13.93 31.74 2.60
C THR A 140 13.27 30.35 2.63
N ILE A 141 12.09 30.24 3.24
CA ILE A 141 11.24 29.03 3.18
C ILE A 141 10.98 28.65 1.71
N THR A 142 10.66 29.61 0.84
CA THR A 142 10.39 29.33 -0.59
C THR A 142 11.63 28.86 -1.35
N MET A 143 12.82 29.38 -1.04
CA MET A 143 14.07 28.88 -1.62
C MET A 143 14.40 27.44 -1.18
N GLN A 144 14.14 27.13 0.10
CA GLN A 144 14.32 25.77 0.62
C GLN A 144 13.30 24.81 0.00
N LEU A 145 12.06 25.24 -0.18
CA LEU A 145 11.02 24.52 -0.88
C LEU A 145 11.43 24.23 -2.33
N ALA A 146 11.88 25.24 -3.07
CA ALA A 146 12.37 25.07 -4.44
C ALA A 146 13.50 24.05 -4.51
N ARG A 147 14.47 24.12 -3.58
CA ARG A 147 15.56 23.14 -3.50
C ARG A 147 15.04 21.71 -3.28
N ASN A 148 14.07 21.53 -2.39
CA ASN A 148 13.54 20.20 -2.09
C ASN A 148 12.68 19.62 -3.22
N LEU A 149 12.05 20.46 -4.02
CA LEU A 149 11.19 20.05 -5.12
C LEU A 149 11.97 19.72 -6.39
N PHE A 150 12.94 20.54 -6.75
CA PHE A 150 13.53 20.51 -8.09
C PHE A 150 14.94 19.93 -8.16
N PHE A 151 15.62 19.75 -7.03
CA PHE A 151 16.99 19.23 -7.03
C PHE A 151 17.07 17.80 -6.51
N GLY A 152 17.82 16.96 -7.22
CA GLY A 152 18.16 15.61 -6.77
C GLY A 152 19.09 15.62 -5.53
N PRO A 153 19.28 14.49 -4.84
CA PRO A 153 20.06 14.41 -3.59
C PRO A 153 21.46 15.02 -3.70
N ASP A 154 22.20 14.73 -4.76
CA ASP A 154 23.58 15.23 -4.96
C ASP A 154 23.60 16.75 -5.18
N ALA A 155 22.65 17.28 -5.94
CA ALA A 155 22.55 18.70 -6.20
C ALA A 155 22.11 19.49 -4.97
N ARG A 156 21.29 18.92 -4.08
CA ARG A 156 20.83 19.57 -2.84
C ARG A 156 21.98 19.88 -1.89
N THR A 157 23.02 19.05 -1.85
CA THR A 157 24.17 19.17 -0.95
C THR A 157 25.30 20.04 -1.50
N SER A 158 25.32 20.32 -2.82
CA SER A 158 26.38 21.10 -3.43
C SER A 158 26.33 22.57 -2.93
N GLN A 159 27.49 23.13 -2.57
CA GLN A 159 27.62 24.53 -2.16
C GLN A 159 28.05 25.38 -3.36
N ASN A 160 27.17 25.47 -4.38
CA ASN A 160 27.46 26.18 -5.63
C ASN A 160 26.58 27.44 -5.73
N MET A 161 27.15 28.54 -6.18
CA MET A 161 26.46 29.82 -6.38
C MET A 161 25.38 29.69 -7.47
N ASP A 162 25.64 28.94 -8.55
CA ASP A 162 24.69 28.73 -9.63
C ASP A 162 23.41 28.05 -9.12
N ARG A 163 23.57 27.05 -8.24
CA ARG A 163 22.42 26.44 -7.55
C ARG A 163 21.64 27.47 -6.74
N LYS A 164 22.31 28.34 -5.98
CA LYS A 164 21.67 29.39 -5.18
C LYS A 164 20.90 30.39 -6.03
N MET A 165 21.42 30.76 -7.19
CA MET A 165 20.73 31.63 -8.14
C MET A 165 19.51 30.94 -8.72
N LEU A 166 19.61 29.66 -9.05
CA LEU A 166 18.47 28.88 -9.55
C LEU A 166 17.41 28.69 -8.44
N GLU A 167 17.80 28.37 -7.20
CA GLU A 167 16.87 28.34 -6.05
C GLU A 167 16.11 29.66 -5.91
N ALA A 168 16.80 30.81 -6.04
CA ALA A 168 16.17 32.12 -5.93
C ALA A 168 15.17 32.40 -7.07
N GLY A 169 15.54 32.07 -8.32
CA GLY A 169 14.63 32.19 -9.46
C GLY A 169 13.39 31.33 -9.33
N LEU A 170 13.57 30.06 -8.97
CA LEU A 170 12.46 29.13 -8.73
C LEU A 170 11.57 29.57 -7.55
N ALA A 171 12.15 30.13 -6.48
CA ALA A 171 11.39 30.65 -5.36
C ALA A 171 10.49 31.85 -5.75
N GLN A 172 10.97 32.72 -6.63
CA GLN A 172 10.17 33.82 -7.15
C GLN A 172 9.02 33.31 -8.04
N GLU A 173 9.28 32.34 -8.92
CA GLU A 173 8.23 31.73 -9.74
C GLU A 173 7.18 31.02 -8.86
N LEU A 174 7.59 30.22 -7.89
CA LEU A 174 6.66 29.61 -6.94
C LEU A 174 5.79 30.64 -6.23
N THR A 175 6.35 31.79 -5.82
CA THR A 175 5.60 32.86 -5.14
C THR A 175 4.60 33.54 -6.08
N THR A 176 4.79 33.47 -7.40
CA THR A 176 3.80 33.98 -8.37
C THR A 176 2.69 32.97 -8.66
N LEU A 177 2.98 31.67 -8.52
CA LEU A 177 2.05 30.59 -8.85
C LEU A 177 1.15 30.20 -7.67
N PHE A 178 1.67 30.31 -6.45
CA PHE A 178 1.02 29.85 -5.22
C PHE A 178 0.93 30.95 -4.17
N SER A 179 -0.12 30.91 -3.36
CA SER A 179 -0.23 31.75 -2.17
C SER A 179 0.83 31.39 -1.12
N LYS A 180 1.06 32.28 -0.17
CA LYS A 180 2.00 32.01 0.93
C LYS A 180 1.57 30.83 1.79
N ASP A 181 0.28 30.66 2.02
CA ASP A 181 -0.25 29.54 2.78
C ASP A 181 -0.02 28.20 2.05
N GLU A 182 -0.27 28.16 0.74
CA GLU A 182 0.04 26.98 -0.07
C GLU A 182 1.52 26.64 -0.08
N LEU A 183 2.40 27.63 -0.16
CA LEU A 183 3.86 27.43 -0.09
C LEU A 183 4.30 26.93 1.28
N LEU A 184 3.70 27.42 2.36
CA LEU A 184 4.00 26.96 3.72
C LEU A 184 3.51 25.54 3.96
N GLU A 185 2.31 25.22 3.46
CA GLU A 185 1.76 23.87 3.52
C GLU A 185 2.69 22.87 2.81
N MET A 186 3.07 23.18 1.57
CA MET A 186 4.02 22.34 0.82
C MET A 186 5.35 22.19 1.56
N TYR A 187 5.89 23.28 2.07
CA TYR A 187 7.17 23.30 2.77
C TYR A 187 7.16 22.38 4.00
N LEU A 188 6.19 22.56 4.89
CA LEU A 188 6.07 21.79 6.12
C LEU A 188 5.91 20.29 5.85
N ASN A 189 5.05 19.93 4.88
CA ASN A 189 4.81 18.54 4.53
C ASN A 189 6.01 17.86 3.83
N LEU A 190 6.99 18.66 3.36
CA LEU A 190 8.22 18.18 2.74
C LEU A 190 9.37 17.97 3.71
N LEU A 191 9.37 18.63 4.85
CA LEU A 191 10.48 18.60 5.79
C LEU A 191 10.73 17.20 6.33
N ASN A 192 12.01 16.84 6.42
CA ASN A 192 12.47 15.64 7.11
C ASN A 192 12.71 15.98 8.58
N TYR A 193 12.00 15.30 9.48
CA TYR A 193 12.11 15.46 10.92
C TYR A 193 12.93 14.35 11.60
N GLY A 194 13.70 13.57 10.85
CA GLY A 194 14.41 12.40 11.38
C GLY A 194 13.51 11.16 11.46
N HIS A 195 14.05 10.01 11.87
CA HIS A 195 13.33 8.73 12.00
C HIS A 195 12.45 8.37 10.79
N LEU A 196 12.90 8.72 9.57
CA LEU A 196 12.12 8.53 8.33
C LEU A 196 10.75 9.21 8.37
N ALA A 197 10.55 10.21 9.23
CA ALA A 197 9.32 10.99 9.35
C ALA A 197 9.42 12.25 8.48
N TYR A 198 8.57 12.33 7.48
CA TYR A 198 8.42 13.49 6.60
C TYR A 198 7.08 14.16 6.84
N GLY A 199 7.12 15.46 7.06
CA GLY A 199 5.93 16.23 7.40
C GLY A 199 5.55 16.20 8.87
N PRO A 200 4.68 17.14 9.31
CA PRO A 200 4.32 17.35 10.71
C PRO A 200 3.60 16.15 11.32
N GLU A 201 2.69 15.53 10.58
CA GLU A 201 1.92 14.40 11.10
C GLU A 201 2.80 13.20 11.38
N ALA A 202 3.63 12.79 10.40
CA ALA A 202 4.53 11.67 10.60
C ALA A 202 5.49 11.93 11.77
N ALA A 203 6.02 13.15 11.90
CA ALA A 203 6.89 13.53 13.01
C ALA A 203 6.16 13.49 14.38
N SER A 204 4.96 14.05 14.45
CA SER A 204 4.14 14.05 15.67
C SER A 204 3.83 12.62 16.14
N GLN A 205 3.42 11.76 15.21
CA GLN A 205 3.16 10.35 15.51
C GLN A 205 4.41 9.61 15.96
N VAL A 206 5.55 9.79 15.25
CA VAL A 206 6.81 9.10 15.57
C VAL A 206 7.35 9.50 16.93
N TYR A 207 7.34 10.79 17.30
CA TYR A 207 7.94 11.24 18.54
C TYR A 207 6.98 11.24 19.73
N PHE A 208 5.70 11.56 19.50
CA PHE A 208 4.74 11.81 20.58
C PHE A 208 3.50 10.90 20.55
N GLY A 209 3.24 10.18 19.45
CA GLY A 209 2.10 9.28 19.33
C GLY A 209 0.75 10.01 19.29
N LYS A 210 0.71 11.25 18.76
CA LYS A 210 -0.50 12.09 18.66
C LYS A 210 -0.55 12.88 17.37
N ALA A 211 -1.73 13.47 17.06
CA ALA A 211 -1.93 14.28 15.86
C ALA A 211 -1.10 15.57 15.90
N ALA A 212 -0.62 16.03 14.73
CA ALA A 212 0.15 17.27 14.62
C ALA A 212 -0.63 18.53 15.07
N ALA A 213 -1.96 18.50 15.01
CA ALA A 213 -2.81 19.57 15.53
C ALA A 213 -2.74 19.74 17.05
N GLU A 214 -2.37 18.67 17.77
CA GLU A 214 -2.35 18.60 19.25
C GLU A 214 -0.97 18.92 19.85
N LEU A 215 0.00 19.30 19.02
CA LEU A 215 1.35 19.66 19.51
C LEU A 215 1.29 20.86 20.44
N SER A 216 1.86 20.71 21.65
CA SER A 216 2.09 21.82 22.56
C SER A 216 3.15 22.78 22.00
N LEU A 217 3.28 23.97 22.60
CA LEU A 217 4.32 24.91 22.19
C LEU A 217 5.73 24.34 22.43
N ALA A 218 5.93 23.58 23.51
CA ALA A 218 7.20 22.94 23.80
C ALA A 218 7.56 21.88 22.74
N GLU A 219 6.62 21.01 22.38
CA GLU A 219 6.81 20.00 21.35
C GLU A 219 6.99 20.60 19.95
N ALA A 220 6.19 21.59 19.61
CA ALA A 220 6.25 22.29 18.33
C ALA A 220 7.59 23.02 18.12
N THR A 221 8.11 23.68 19.16
CA THR A 221 9.41 24.35 19.10
C THR A 221 10.58 23.38 19.04
N LEU A 222 10.46 22.21 19.66
CA LEU A 222 11.43 21.12 19.51
C LEU A 222 11.44 20.62 18.07
N LEU A 223 10.26 20.27 17.51
CA LEU A 223 10.15 19.79 16.13
C LEU A 223 10.67 20.81 15.12
N ALA A 224 10.32 22.10 15.26
CA ALA A 224 10.77 23.14 14.34
C ALA A 224 12.30 23.27 14.27
N GLY A 225 13.02 22.79 15.27
CA GLY A 225 14.49 22.77 15.29
C GLY A 225 15.12 21.64 14.48
N ILE A 226 14.45 20.50 14.34
CA ILE A 226 15.02 19.25 13.79
C ILE A 226 15.39 19.36 12.29
N PRO A 227 14.57 19.96 11.41
CA PRO A 227 14.83 19.94 9.96
C PRO A 227 16.15 20.54 9.50
N GLN A 228 16.80 21.34 10.33
CA GLN A 228 18.12 21.90 10.04
C GLN A 228 19.19 20.80 9.88
N GLN A 229 19.16 19.79 10.76
CA GLN A 229 20.10 18.65 10.76
C GLN A 229 19.39 17.41 11.34
N PRO A 230 18.49 16.76 10.60
CA PRO A 230 17.60 15.72 11.14
C PRO A 230 18.33 14.53 11.77
N ALA A 231 19.53 14.19 11.26
CA ALA A 231 20.33 13.08 11.78
C ALA A 231 20.98 13.40 13.15
N ASN A 232 21.32 14.67 13.39
CA ASN A 232 22.06 15.12 14.58
C ASN A 232 21.15 15.73 15.66
N LEU A 233 19.96 16.20 15.27
CA LEU A 233 19.00 16.86 16.15
C LEU A 233 17.80 15.96 16.50
N ASP A 234 17.95 14.67 16.29
CA ASP A 234 16.97 13.64 16.61
C ASP A 234 16.88 13.48 18.16
N PRO A 235 15.74 13.85 18.79
CA PRO A 235 15.63 13.84 20.24
C PRO A 235 15.66 12.44 20.88
N LEU A 236 15.40 11.38 20.10
CA LEU A 236 15.49 10.00 20.57
C LEU A 236 16.93 9.49 20.56
N LYS A 237 17.83 10.17 19.83
CA LYS A 237 19.27 9.86 19.80
C LYS A 237 20.08 10.80 20.69
N ASP A 238 19.84 12.09 20.56
CA ASP A 238 20.53 13.13 21.33
C ASP A 238 19.54 14.24 21.75
N LEU A 239 18.91 14.01 22.90
CA LEU A 239 17.96 14.96 23.46
C LEU A 239 18.63 16.28 23.82
N ALA A 240 19.90 16.27 24.26
CA ALA A 240 20.61 17.50 24.65
C ALA A 240 20.82 18.41 23.43
N ALA A 241 21.27 17.86 22.30
CA ALA A 241 21.43 18.61 21.05
C ALA A 241 20.08 19.15 20.54
N ALA A 242 19.02 18.33 20.57
CA ALA A 242 17.68 18.74 20.18
C ALA A 242 17.14 19.87 21.06
N ARG A 243 17.31 19.77 22.38
CA ARG A 243 16.92 20.82 23.35
C ARG A 243 17.74 22.11 23.16
N ALA A 244 19.04 22.01 22.92
CA ALA A 244 19.88 23.19 22.64
C ALA A 244 19.36 23.92 21.37
N ARG A 245 18.96 23.17 20.33
CA ARG A 245 18.36 23.73 19.12
C ARG A 245 16.97 24.32 19.38
N GLN A 246 16.15 23.68 20.22
CA GLN A 246 14.85 24.22 20.67
C GLN A 246 15.03 25.58 21.34
N ARG A 247 16.06 25.77 22.17
CA ARG A 247 16.36 27.08 22.76
C ARG A 247 16.58 28.15 21.71
N VAL A 248 17.29 27.85 20.63
CA VAL A 248 17.47 28.77 19.50
C VAL A 248 16.14 29.15 18.87
N VAL A 249 15.21 28.18 18.69
CA VAL A 249 13.88 28.44 18.15
C VAL A 249 13.08 29.37 19.07
N LEU A 250 13.11 29.12 20.38
CA LEU A 250 12.45 29.98 21.38
C LEU A 250 13.05 31.40 21.41
N ASP A 251 14.37 31.53 21.31
CA ASP A 251 15.02 32.85 21.23
C ASP A 251 14.63 33.62 19.95
N MET A 252 14.38 32.93 18.84
CA MET A 252 13.85 33.57 17.63
C MET A 252 12.40 34.03 17.82
N LEU A 253 11.55 33.24 18.48
CA LEU A 253 10.19 33.67 18.83
C LEU A 253 10.18 34.94 19.73
N VAL A 254 11.11 35.01 20.69
CA VAL A 254 11.30 36.20 21.51
C VAL A 254 11.77 37.38 20.68
N ARG A 255 12.79 37.20 19.83
CA ARG A 255 13.33 38.24 18.95
C ARG A 255 12.29 38.85 18.04
N HIS A 256 11.33 38.02 17.56
CA HIS A 256 10.24 38.47 16.69
C HIS A 256 8.98 38.90 17.46
N GLY A 257 9.06 39.05 18.79
CA GLY A 257 8.00 39.58 19.63
C GLY A 257 6.79 38.66 19.82
N GLN A 258 6.93 37.38 19.49
CA GLN A 258 5.85 36.39 19.64
C GLN A 258 5.80 35.80 21.07
N LEU A 259 6.92 35.80 21.78
CA LEU A 259 7.03 35.39 23.19
C LEU A 259 7.83 36.44 23.99
N THR A 260 7.56 36.53 25.27
CA THR A 260 8.47 37.18 26.24
C THR A 260 9.56 36.20 26.64
N VAL A 261 10.67 36.69 27.16
CA VAL A 261 11.76 35.85 27.70
C VAL A 261 11.22 34.88 28.76
N ALA A 262 10.40 35.38 29.70
CA ALA A 262 9.80 34.54 30.74
C ALA A 262 8.91 33.41 30.19
N GLN A 263 8.14 33.66 29.13
CA GLN A 263 7.37 32.62 28.47
C GLN A 263 8.26 31.59 27.78
N ALA A 264 9.31 32.03 27.09
CA ALA A 264 10.25 31.13 26.43
C ALA A 264 10.98 30.24 27.47
N ASP A 265 11.34 30.79 28.60
CA ASP A 265 11.99 30.05 29.71
C ASP A 265 11.02 29.02 30.33
N ALA A 266 9.75 29.39 30.52
CA ALA A 266 8.71 28.48 31.00
C ALA A 266 8.49 27.31 30.03
N VAL A 267 8.37 27.58 28.72
CA VAL A 267 8.23 26.56 27.67
C VAL A 267 9.47 25.65 27.61
N TYR A 268 10.66 26.23 27.74
CA TYR A 268 11.88 25.44 27.76
C TYR A 268 11.99 24.53 28.99
N ALA A 269 11.45 24.94 30.14
CA ALA A 269 11.40 24.13 31.35
C ALA A 269 10.32 23.03 31.32
N GLU A 270 9.37 23.11 30.42
CA GLU A 270 8.29 22.12 30.27
C GLU A 270 8.86 20.74 29.93
N PRO A 271 8.47 19.68 30.66
CA PRO A 271 8.88 18.33 30.34
C PRO A 271 8.18 17.85 29.07
N ILE A 272 8.94 17.30 28.13
CA ILE A 272 8.41 16.71 26.89
C ILE A 272 8.34 15.20 27.08
N ALA A 273 7.14 14.64 26.96
CA ALA A 273 6.93 13.20 27.00
C ALA A 273 7.04 12.60 25.59
N PHE A 274 8.01 11.72 25.40
CA PHE A 274 8.16 10.96 24.16
C PHE A 274 7.38 9.66 24.27
N ASN A 275 6.62 9.35 23.21
CA ASN A 275 5.89 8.09 23.06
C ASN A 275 6.16 7.53 21.65
N PRO A 276 7.41 7.10 21.38
CA PRO A 276 7.81 6.68 20.04
C PRO A 276 7.00 5.46 19.59
N GLN A 277 6.35 5.59 18.44
CA GLN A 277 5.63 4.47 17.83
C GLN A 277 6.61 3.55 17.11
N PRO A 278 6.42 2.21 17.20
CA PRO A 278 7.28 1.26 16.51
C PRO A 278 7.28 1.47 14.99
N ASP A 279 8.43 1.25 14.37
CA ASP A 279 8.55 1.28 12.91
C ASP A 279 8.07 -0.05 12.31
N GLN A 280 6.77 -0.25 12.29
CA GLN A 280 6.15 -1.44 11.71
C GLN A 280 5.42 -1.09 10.41
N ARG A 281 5.95 -1.59 9.28
CA ARG A 281 5.31 -1.41 7.97
C ARG A 281 4.06 -2.27 7.82
N VAL A 282 4.10 -3.49 8.31
CA VAL A 282 2.97 -4.41 8.34
C VAL A 282 2.66 -4.76 9.78
N VAL A 283 1.48 -4.38 10.24
CA VAL A 283 1.02 -4.57 11.62
C VAL A 283 0.32 -5.92 11.78
N ALA A 284 -0.43 -6.35 10.77
CA ALA A 284 -1.24 -7.57 10.82
C ALA A 284 -1.47 -8.16 9.42
N ALA A 285 -1.83 -9.44 9.36
CA ALA A 285 -2.29 -10.17 8.18
C ALA A 285 -1.35 -10.05 6.94
N PRO A 286 -0.04 -10.34 7.07
CA PRO A 286 0.94 -10.01 6.03
C PRO A 286 0.64 -10.63 4.66
N HIS A 287 0.18 -11.87 4.58
CA HIS A 287 -0.20 -12.51 3.32
C HIS A 287 -1.37 -11.81 2.63
N PHE A 288 -2.39 -11.43 3.40
CA PHE A 288 -3.52 -10.71 2.86
C PHE A 288 -3.14 -9.30 2.42
N VAL A 289 -2.34 -8.59 3.23
CA VAL A 289 -1.81 -7.26 2.89
C VAL A 289 -1.03 -7.31 1.59
N GLN A 290 -0.13 -8.28 1.41
CA GLN A 290 0.62 -8.45 0.17
C GLN A 290 -0.32 -8.70 -1.01
N TYR A 291 -1.28 -9.62 -0.88
CA TYR A 291 -2.26 -9.90 -1.92
C TYR A 291 -3.07 -8.67 -2.32
N ALA A 292 -3.58 -7.91 -1.33
CA ALA A 292 -4.34 -6.69 -1.58
C ALA A 292 -3.47 -5.57 -2.19
N ALA A 293 -2.21 -5.45 -1.75
CA ALA A 293 -1.26 -4.49 -2.29
C ALA A 293 -0.89 -4.79 -3.75
N ASP A 294 -0.63 -6.04 -4.10
CA ASP A 294 -0.32 -6.44 -5.48
C ASP A 294 -1.50 -6.14 -6.41
N LEU A 295 -2.73 -6.42 -5.95
CA LEU A 295 -3.93 -6.11 -6.70
C LEU A 295 -4.17 -4.59 -6.82
N ALA A 296 -3.99 -3.83 -5.73
CA ALA A 296 -4.09 -2.36 -5.76
C ALA A 296 -3.03 -1.75 -6.69
N GLN A 297 -1.78 -2.28 -6.68
CA GLN A 297 -0.73 -1.86 -7.60
C GLN A 297 -1.13 -2.07 -9.06
N SER A 298 -1.79 -3.17 -9.38
CA SER A 298 -2.26 -3.44 -10.75
C SER A 298 -3.30 -2.43 -11.25
N LEU A 299 -4.08 -1.84 -10.33
CA LEU A 299 -5.08 -0.80 -10.66
C LEU A 299 -4.44 0.57 -10.89
N LEU A 300 -3.27 0.82 -10.31
CA LEU A 300 -2.54 2.09 -10.43
C LEU A 300 -1.69 2.19 -11.70
N GLY A 301 -1.46 1.09 -12.41
CA GLY A 301 -0.57 1.02 -13.56
C GLY A 301 0.89 1.34 -13.18
N GLU A 302 1.47 2.41 -13.77
CA GLU A 302 2.86 2.79 -13.54
C GLU A 302 3.12 3.54 -12.22
N GLN A 303 2.07 3.97 -11.51
CA GLN A 303 2.23 4.65 -10.22
C GLN A 303 2.60 3.66 -9.13
N SER A 304 3.64 3.96 -8.35
CA SER A 304 4.04 3.12 -7.22
C SER A 304 3.03 3.22 -6.07
N LEU A 305 2.47 2.09 -5.67
CA LEU A 305 1.51 2.02 -4.56
C LEU A 305 2.07 2.62 -3.25
N PRO A 306 3.31 2.31 -2.80
CA PRO A 306 3.89 2.90 -1.60
C PRO A 306 4.04 4.43 -1.64
N ARG A 307 3.90 5.04 -2.80
CA ARG A 307 4.04 6.49 -3.02
C ARG A 307 2.74 7.20 -3.34
N SER A 308 1.66 6.43 -3.49
CA SER A 308 0.39 6.96 -3.99
C SER A 308 -0.44 7.71 -2.95
N GLY A 309 -0.18 7.50 -1.67
CA GLY A 309 -0.99 8.03 -0.57
C GLY A 309 -2.39 7.44 -0.51
N LEU A 310 -2.59 6.26 -1.09
CA LEU A 310 -3.90 5.63 -1.08
C LEU A 310 -4.34 5.23 0.33
N HIS A 311 -5.62 5.42 0.57
CA HIS A 311 -6.34 4.82 1.68
C HIS A 311 -7.09 3.60 1.16
N VAL A 312 -6.59 2.41 1.50
CA VAL A 312 -7.13 1.12 1.09
C VAL A 312 -7.93 0.54 2.24
N THR A 313 -9.26 0.62 2.17
CA THR A 313 -10.14 -0.09 3.11
C THR A 313 -10.43 -1.48 2.55
N THR A 314 -9.98 -2.50 3.26
CA THR A 314 -10.09 -3.88 2.82
C THR A 314 -11.32 -4.57 3.38
N THR A 315 -11.66 -5.72 2.80
CA THR A 315 -12.74 -6.60 3.27
C THR A 315 -12.36 -7.45 4.49
N LEU A 316 -11.07 -7.46 4.87
CA LEU A 316 -10.56 -8.26 5.98
C LEU A 316 -11.30 -7.92 7.29
N ASP A 317 -11.64 -8.94 8.04
CA ASP A 317 -12.11 -8.83 9.44
C ASP A 317 -10.95 -9.20 10.36
N LEU A 318 -10.29 -8.20 10.96
CA LEU A 318 -9.05 -8.42 11.72
C LEU A 318 -9.25 -9.35 12.95
N PRO A 319 -10.34 -9.27 13.73
CA PRO A 319 -10.64 -10.25 14.76
C PRO A 319 -10.74 -11.69 14.24
N MET A 320 -11.46 -11.89 13.12
CA MET A 320 -11.59 -13.19 12.47
C MET A 320 -10.25 -13.69 11.92
N GLN A 321 -9.47 -12.82 11.29
CA GLN A 321 -8.12 -13.11 10.80
C GLN A 321 -7.20 -13.58 11.93
N THR A 322 -7.21 -12.87 13.07
CA THR A 322 -6.38 -13.21 14.23
C THR A 322 -6.74 -14.58 14.80
N ALA A 323 -8.04 -14.86 14.92
CA ALA A 323 -8.53 -16.17 15.36
C ALA A 323 -8.14 -17.28 14.39
N ALA A 324 -8.26 -17.04 13.08
CA ALA A 324 -7.88 -17.99 12.04
C ALA A 324 -6.37 -18.29 12.05
N GLN A 325 -5.51 -17.28 12.20
CA GLN A 325 -4.05 -17.47 12.32
C GLN A 325 -3.70 -18.33 13.53
N ALA A 326 -4.30 -18.04 14.70
CA ALA A 326 -4.11 -18.82 15.91
C ALA A 326 -4.58 -20.28 15.73
N LEU A 327 -5.74 -20.49 15.09
CA LEU A 327 -6.26 -21.81 14.79
C LEU A 327 -5.34 -22.62 13.85
N VAL A 328 -4.90 -22.01 12.76
CA VAL A 328 -3.98 -22.66 11.79
C VAL A 328 -2.69 -23.09 12.49
N LYS A 329 -2.08 -22.17 13.26
CA LYS A 329 -0.85 -22.45 14.00
C LYS A 329 -1.04 -23.59 15.01
N ALA A 330 -2.15 -23.58 15.77
CA ALA A 330 -2.46 -24.63 16.74
C ALA A 330 -2.69 -25.99 16.08
N ARG A 331 -3.42 -26.05 14.96
CA ARG A 331 -3.70 -27.30 14.24
C ARG A 331 -2.44 -27.89 13.58
N VAL A 332 -1.57 -27.05 13.02
CA VAL A 332 -0.29 -27.52 12.51
C VAL A 332 0.54 -28.15 13.63
N ALA A 333 0.66 -27.47 14.78
CA ALA A 333 1.39 -27.99 15.92
C ALA A 333 0.80 -29.31 16.47
N GLU A 334 -0.54 -29.44 16.48
CA GLU A 334 -1.24 -30.66 16.92
C GLU A 334 -0.99 -31.86 16.00
N PHE A 335 -1.03 -31.62 14.67
CA PHE A 335 -0.98 -32.71 13.69
C PHE A 335 0.44 -33.01 13.16
N GLN A 336 1.38 -32.10 13.35
CA GLN A 336 2.78 -32.29 12.91
C GLN A 336 3.39 -33.62 13.35
N PRO A 337 3.28 -34.05 14.62
CA PRO A 337 3.91 -35.27 15.07
C PRO A 337 3.33 -36.53 14.46
N GLN A 338 2.07 -36.51 14.06
CA GLN A 338 1.32 -37.66 13.56
C GLN A 338 1.37 -37.77 12.03
N PHE A 339 1.36 -36.63 11.34
CA PHE A 339 1.16 -36.60 9.89
C PHE A 339 2.31 -35.91 9.13
N ASP A 340 3.39 -35.54 9.83
CA ASP A 340 4.51 -34.77 9.25
C ASP A 340 4.02 -33.48 8.57
N LEU A 341 2.98 -32.86 9.17
CA LEU A 341 2.35 -31.64 8.67
C LEU A 341 3.16 -30.43 9.12
N SER A 342 3.84 -29.74 8.17
CA SER A 342 4.67 -28.58 8.49
C SER A 342 3.95 -27.24 8.31
N ASN A 343 2.89 -27.18 7.51
CA ASN A 343 2.23 -25.92 7.15
C ASN A 343 0.74 -26.12 6.81
N ALA A 344 -0.06 -25.03 6.89
CA ALA A 344 -1.45 -25.00 6.46
C ALA A 344 -1.89 -23.58 6.08
N ALA A 345 -2.97 -23.47 5.31
CA ALA A 345 -3.59 -22.23 4.89
C ALA A 345 -5.08 -22.22 5.15
N LEU A 346 -5.68 -21.03 5.27
CA LEU A 346 -7.12 -20.85 5.46
C LEU A 346 -7.60 -19.63 4.68
N VAL A 347 -8.74 -19.76 3.99
CA VAL A 347 -9.47 -18.66 3.35
C VAL A 347 -10.92 -18.70 3.79
N ALA A 348 -11.49 -17.55 4.12
CA ALA A 348 -12.92 -17.38 4.35
C ALA A 348 -13.46 -16.28 3.43
N LEU A 349 -14.53 -16.61 2.71
CA LEU A 349 -15.25 -15.71 1.81
C LEU A 349 -16.68 -15.49 2.26
N ARG A 350 -17.23 -14.32 1.97
CA ARG A 350 -18.67 -14.07 2.01
C ARG A 350 -19.27 -14.46 0.64
N PRO A 351 -20.16 -15.46 0.57
CA PRO A 351 -20.59 -16.02 -0.70
C PRO A 351 -21.36 -15.04 -1.60
N ASP A 352 -22.16 -14.16 -1.01
CA ASP A 352 -23.06 -13.22 -1.70
C ASP A 352 -22.34 -11.96 -2.23
N THR A 353 -21.20 -11.59 -1.65
CA THR A 353 -20.45 -10.37 -2.01
C THR A 353 -19.06 -10.65 -2.56
N GLY A 354 -18.53 -11.88 -2.41
CA GLY A 354 -17.15 -12.21 -2.77
C GLY A 354 -16.09 -11.62 -1.83
N GLU A 355 -16.48 -10.94 -0.75
CA GLU A 355 -15.56 -10.35 0.23
C GLU A 355 -14.64 -11.40 0.86
N ILE A 356 -13.32 -11.17 0.79
CA ILE A 356 -12.32 -12.00 1.48
C ILE A 356 -12.25 -11.55 2.93
N LEU A 357 -12.87 -12.29 3.84
CA LEU A 357 -12.92 -11.94 5.26
C LEU A 357 -11.64 -12.35 5.99
N THR A 358 -10.98 -13.40 5.53
CA THR A 358 -9.78 -13.98 6.15
C THR A 358 -8.92 -14.65 5.10
N MET A 359 -7.59 -14.44 5.17
CA MET A 359 -6.60 -15.12 4.35
C MET A 359 -5.34 -15.41 5.18
N VAL A 360 -5.13 -16.65 5.54
CA VAL A 360 -3.92 -17.15 6.20
C VAL A 360 -3.14 -17.98 5.19
N GLY A 361 -1.97 -17.52 4.79
CA GLY A 361 -1.17 -18.19 3.76
C GLY A 361 -0.18 -19.23 4.31
N SER A 362 0.14 -19.18 5.61
CA SER A 362 1.01 -20.14 6.28
C SER A 362 0.72 -20.17 7.78
N ALA A 363 1.22 -21.20 8.47
CA ALA A 363 1.11 -21.32 9.93
C ALA A 363 1.86 -20.20 10.68
N ASP A 364 2.98 -19.72 10.12
CA ASP A 364 3.75 -18.61 10.67
C ASP A 364 4.51 -17.87 9.54
N PHE A 365 4.15 -16.63 9.29
CA PHE A 365 4.76 -15.81 8.23
C PHE A 365 6.26 -15.59 8.45
N ALA A 366 6.72 -15.52 9.69
CA ALA A 366 8.12 -15.23 10.03
C ALA A 366 9.01 -16.47 10.01
N ASP A 367 8.44 -17.67 9.96
CA ASP A 367 9.20 -18.92 10.00
C ASP A 367 9.77 -19.26 8.62
N ALA A 368 11.08 -19.07 8.46
CA ALA A 368 11.81 -19.41 7.24
C ALA A 368 11.94 -20.92 7.00
N ALA A 369 11.79 -21.76 8.03
CA ALA A 369 11.93 -23.22 7.88
C ALA A 369 10.77 -23.86 7.11
N ILE A 370 9.61 -23.19 7.10
CA ILE A 370 8.41 -23.60 6.35
C ILE A 370 8.12 -22.73 5.14
N ASP A 371 9.08 -21.89 4.71
CA ASP A 371 8.86 -20.85 3.69
C ASP A 371 7.64 -19.98 4.03
N GLY A 372 7.54 -19.54 5.29
CA GLY A 372 6.35 -18.91 5.87
C GLY A 372 5.85 -17.69 5.12
N GLN A 373 6.69 -16.99 4.35
CA GLN A 373 6.29 -15.85 3.52
C GLN A 373 5.55 -16.23 2.23
N VAL A 374 5.62 -17.51 1.82
CA VAL A 374 4.86 -17.99 0.67
C VAL A 374 3.36 -18.03 1.00
N ASN A 375 2.56 -17.34 0.22
CA ASN A 375 1.10 -17.36 0.37
C ASN A 375 0.52 -18.64 -0.27
N VAL A 376 0.37 -19.71 0.52
CA VAL A 376 -0.19 -20.98 0.04
C VAL A 376 -1.67 -20.85 -0.35
N ALA A 377 -2.40 -19.84 0.15
CA ALA A 377 -3.79 -19.60 -0.24
C ALA A 377 -3.94 -19.22 -1.73
N THR A 378 -2.89 -18.63 -2.33
CA THR A 378 -2.85 -18.24 -3.75
C THR A 378 -1.87 -19.08 -4.58
N SER A 379 -1.14 -20.00 -3.96
CA SER A 379 -0.23 -20.90 -4.66
C SER A 379 -0.97 -22.15 -5.17
N PRO A 380 -0.74 -22.59 -6.42
CA PRO A 380 -1.37 -23.80 -6.95
C PRO A 380 -0.99 -25.05 -6.15
N ARG A 381 -1.99 -25.86 -5.81
CA ARG A 381 -1.85 -27.15 -5.10
C ARG A 381 -2.87 -28.13 -5.63
N GLN A 382 -2.58 -29.41 -5.52
CA GLN A 382 -3.54 -30.46 -5.87
C GLN A 382 -4.70 -30.48 -4.88
N PRO A 383 -5.96 -30.28 -5.33
CA PRO A 383 -7.12 -30.22 -4.43
C PRO A 383 -7.58 -31.59 -3.93
N GLY A 384 -7.07 -32.66 -4.50
CA GLY A 384 -7.55 -34.00 -4.22
C GLY A 384 -9.04 -34.14 -4.53
N SER A 385 -9.75 -34.90 -3.73
CA SER A 385 -11.20 -35.14 -3.88
C SER A 385 -12.07 -33.89 -3.63
N ALA A 386 -11.52 -32.79 -3.12
CA ALA A 386 -12.30 -31.56 -2.92
C ALA A 386 -12.81 -30.94 -4.26
N ILE A 387 -12.29 -31.39 -5.40
CA ILE A 387 -12.77 -30.97 -6.71
C ILE A 387 -14.01 -31.73 -7.21
N LYS A 388 -14.34 -32.91 -6.61
CA LYS A 388 -15.45 -33.76 -7.07
C LYS A 388 -16.80 -33.04 -7.10
N PRO A 389 -17.18 -32.18 -6.13
CA PRO A 389 -18.45 -31.47 -6.17
C PRO A 389 -18.70 -30.69 -7.47
N MET A 390 -17.63 -30.19 -8.14
CA MET A 390 -17.72 -29.44 -9.41
C MET A 390 -18.09 -30.35 -10.57
N LEU A 391 -17.59 -31.59 -10.58
CA LEU A 391 -18.01 -32.60 -11.53
C LEU A 391 -19.49 -32.99 -11.37
N TYR A 392 -19.92 -33.26 -10.11
CA TYR A 392 -21.30 -33.63 -9.86
C TYR A 392 -22.24 -32.45 -10.13
N ALA A 393 -21.82 -31.22 -9.87
CA ALA A 393 -22.58 -30.03 -10.24
C ALA A 393 -22.82 -29.94 -11.75
N ALA A 394 -21.78 -30.21 -12.57
CA ALA A 394 -21.92 -30.26 -14.02
C ALA A 394 -22.89 -31.36 -14.46
N ALA A 395 -22.76 -32.56 -13.90
CA ALA A 395 -23.62 -33.70 -14.24
C ALA A 395 -25.10 -33.48 -13.86
N PHE A 396 -25.37 -32.82 -12.70
CA PHE A 396 -26.74 -32.45 -12.31
C PHE A 396 -27.27 -31.29 -13.15
N GLN A 397 -26.46 -30.31 -13.50
CA GLN A 397 -26.80 -29.20 -14.36
C GLN A 397 -27.27 -29.67 -15.74
N ASP A 398 -26.61 -30.68 -16.30
CA ASP A 398 -26.89 -31.23 -17.60
C ASP A 398 -27.96 -32.33 -17.55
N ASN A 399 -28.55 -32.59 -16.37
CA ASN A 399 -29.54 -33.66 -16.11
C ASN A 399 -29.04 -35.05 -16.55
N LEU A 400 -27.71 -35.27 -16.55
CA LEU A 400 -27.12 -36.57 -16.88
C LEU A 400 -27.42 -37.59 -15.78
N ILE A 401 -27.42 -37.17 -14.54
CA ILE A 401 -27.75 -37.95 -13.37
C ILE A 401 -28.58 -37.13 -12.39
N SER A 402 -29.15 -37.80 -11.40
CA SER A 402 -29.77 -37.23 -10.18
C SER A 402 -29.09 -37.78 -8.95
N PRO A 403 -29.32 -37.24 -7.76
CA PRO A 403 -28.80 -37.78 -6.50
C PRO A 403 -29.16 -39.27 -6.25
N ALA A 404 -30.28 -39.72 -6.80
CA ALA A 404 -30.77 -41.11 -6.67
C ALA A 404 -30.24 -42.03 -7.78
N SER A 405 -29.58 -41.50 -8.80
CA SER A 405 -29.03 -42.32 -9.92
C SER A 405 -27.99 -43.29 -9.37
N VAL A 406 -28.06 -44.54 -9.87
CA VAL A 406 -27.10 -45.58 -9.48
C VAL A 406 -25.83 -45.48 -10.31
N LEU A 407 -24.71 -45.37 -9.64
CA LEU A 407 -23.37 -45.46 -10.21
C LEU A 407 -22.74 -46.80 -9.81
N TRP A 408 -22.01 -47.41 -10.72
CA TRP A 408 -21.39 -48.73 -10.48
C TRP A 408 -19.95 -48.56 -9.99
N ASP A 409 -19.72 -48.80 -8.71
CA ASP A 409 -18.40 -48.88 -8.13
C ASP A 409 -17.80 -50.29 -8.30
N LEU A 410 -17.39 -50.56 -9.51
CA LEU A 410 -16.77 -51.82 -9.95
C LEU A 410 -15.49 -51.55 -10.74
N PRO A 411 -14.56 -52.51 -10.83
CA PRO A 411 -13.31 -52.39 -11.59
C PRO A 411 -13.53 -51.80 -12.96
N VAL A 412 -12.66 -50.89 -13.40
CA VAL A 412 -12.62 -50.33 -14.72
C VAL A 412 -11.17 -50.03 -15.12
N THR A 413 -10.88 -50.22 -16.41
CA THR A 413 -9.59 -49.92 -17.00
C THR A 413 -9.77 -48.99 -18.19
N TYR A 414 -9.03 -47.92 -18.21
CA TYR A 414 -9.02 -46.95 -19.32
C TYR A 414 -7.71 -47.06 -20.09
N THR A 415 -7.75 -47.19 -21.39
CA THR A 415 -6.55 -47.14 -22.25
C THR A 415 -6.20 -45.70 -22.53
N VAL A 416 -5.08 -45.19 -21.98
CA VAL A 416 -4.59 -43.85 -22.20
C VAL A 416 -3.71 -43.77 -23.46
N SER A 417 -2.91 -44.80 -23.70
CA SER A 417 -2.10 -44.95 -24.90
C SER A 417 -1.82 -46.45 -25.15
N ALA A 418 -1.16 -46.77 -26.27
CA ALA A 418 -0.87 -48.17 -26.63
C ALA A 418 -0.21 -49.03 -25.52
N ASN A 419 0.57 -48.36 -24.64
CA ASN A 419 1.32 -49.03 -23.58
C ASN A 419 0.98 -48.49 -22.18
N ASN A 420 -0.07 -47.67 -22.04
CA ASN A 420 -0.42 -47.06 -20.77
C ASN A 420 -1.93 -47.18 -20.51
N VAL A 421 -2.24 -47.77 -19.36
CA VAL A 421 -3.60 -47.94 -18.87
C VAL A 421 -3.77 -47.17 -17.53
N TYR A 422 -4.94 -46.61 -17.34
CA TYR A 422 -5.34 -45.97 -16.09
C TYR A 422 -6.37 -46.85 -15.38
N ILE A 423 -6.06 -47.30 -14.17
CA ILE A 423 -6.92 -48.13 -13.34
C ILE A 423 -7.18 -47.38 -12.03
N PRO A 424 -8.33 -46.68 -11.90
CA PRO A 424 -8.67 -45.97 -10.67
C PRO A 424 -8.98 -46.97 -9.54
N ALA A 425 -8.61 -46.58 -8.31
CA ALA A 425 -8.93 -47.35 -7.10
C ALA A 425 -9.54 -46.45 -6.04
N ASN A 426 -10.44 -46.98 -5.22
CA ASN A 426 -10.93 -46.32 -4.03
C ASN A 426 -9.83 -46.25 -2.95
N TYR A 427 -9.97 -45.34 -1.98
CA TYR A 427 -8.98 -45.15 -0.91
C TYR A 427 -8.85 -46.39 -0.04
N ASP A 428 -9.98 -47.06 0.27
CA ASP A 428 -10.06 -48.30 1.04
C ASP A 428 -9.72 -49.56 0.22
N ARG A 429 -9.46 -49.41 -1.09
CA ARG A 429 -9.16 -50.49 -2.05
C ARG A 429 -10.29 -51.51 -2.21
N GLN A 430 -11.53 -51.15 -1.89
CA GLN A 430 -12.71 -51.99 -2.04
C GLN A 430 -13.61 -51.51 -3.18
N PHE A 431 -14.53 -52.39 -3.60
CA PHE A 431 -15.57 -52.10 -4.58
C PHE A 431 -16.93 -52.24 -3.87
N HIS A 432 -17.77 -51.20 -3.97
CA HIS A 432 -19.02 -51.14 -3.22
C HIS A 432 -20.26 -51.53 -4.06
N GLY A 433 -20.05 -51.91 -5.34
CA GLY A 433 -21.15 -52.31 -6.22
C GLY A 433 -22.03 -51.15 -6.66
N PRO A 434 -23.37 -51.33 -6.67
CA PRO A 434 -24.29 -50.27 -7.02
C PRO A 434 -24.44 -49.28 -5.83
N VAL A 435 -24.03 -48.02 -6.05
CA VAL A 435 -24.14 -46.93 -5.07
C VAL A 435 -24.93 -45.79 -5.68
N THR A 436 -25.69 -45.03 -4.88
CA THR A 436 -26.33 -43.84 -5.41
C THR A 436 -25.31 -42.72 -5.65
N ALA A 437 -25.57 -41.80 -6.56
CA ALA A 437 -24.72 -40.62 -6.78
C ALA A 437 -24.56 -39.81 -5.46
N ARG A 438 -25.59 -39.74 -4.62
CA ARG A 438 -25.53 -39.17 -3.26
C ARG A 438 -24.43 -39.84 -2.44
N THR A 439 -24.51 -41.17 -2.27
CA THR A 439 -23.51 -41.92 -1.49
C THR A 439 -22.11 -41.80 -2.10
N ALA A 440 -21.99 -41.93 -3.43
CA ALA A 440 -20.71 -41.85 -4.12
C ALA A 440 -19.98 -40.50 -3.91
N LEU A 441 -20.72 -39.38 -3.94
CA LEU A 441 -20.17 -38.06 -3.67
C LEU A 441 -19.89 -37.87 -2.17
N ALA A 442 -20.85 -38.19 -1.30
CA ALA A 442 -20.72 -37.98 0.14
C ALA A 442 -19.58 -38.80 0.75
N SER A 443 -19.39 -40.06 0.32
CA SER A 443 -18.30 -40.96 0.72
C SER A 443 -17.04 -40.79 -0.13
N SER A 444 -17.04 -39.87 -1.08
CA SER A 444 -15.88 -39.54 -1.93
C SER A 444 -15.29 -40.71 -2.71
N TYR A 445 -16.11 -41.69 -3.15
CA TYR A 445 -15.63 -42.82 -3.94
C TYR A 445 -14.96 -42.37 -5.24
N ASN A 446 -13.81 -42.97 -5.57
CA ASN A 446 -13.00 -42.56 -6.70
C ASN A 446 -13.53 -43.13 -8.02
N ILE A 447 -13.83 -44.43 -8.05
CA ILE A 447 -14.23 -45.13 -9.28
C ILE A 447 -15.52 -44.56 -9.85
N PRO A 448 -16.60 -44.36 -9.08
CA PRO A 448 -17.81 -43.69 -9.58
C PRO A 448 -17.54 -42.27 -10.11
N ALA A 449 -16.67 -41.50 -9.47
CA ALA A 449 -16.32 -40.14 -9.92
C ALA A 449 -15.55 -40.15 -11.23
N VAL A 450 -14.60 -41.08 -11.43
CA VAL A 450 -13.87 -41.23 -12.69
C VAL A 450 -14.77 -41.66 -13.82
N LYS A 451 -15.68 -42.62 -13.58
CA LYS A 451 -16.70 -43.05 -14.58
C LYS A 451 -17.66 -41.89 -14.93
N LEU A 452 -18.03 -41.09 -13.93
CA LEU A 452 -18.86 -39.91 -14.18
C LEU A 452 -18.12 -38.86 -15.01
N LEU A 453 -16.82 -38.64 -14.75
CA LEU A 453 -16.01 -37.72 -15.57
C LEU A 453 -15.86 -38.23 -17.03
N ASP A 454 -15.70 -39.52 -17.22
CA ASP A 454 -15.68 -40.10 -18.57
C ASP A 454 -16.99 -39.86 -19.32
N ALA A 455 -18.13 -39.94 -18.64
CA ALA A 455 -19.46 -39.70 -19.22
C ALA A 455 -19.72 -38.19 -19.44
N VAL A 456 -19.33 -37.31 -18.52
CA VAL A 456 -19.51 -35.84 -18.63
C VAL A 456 -18.51 -35.26 -19.66
N GLY A 457 -17.31 -35.80 -19.69
CA GLY A 457 -16.18 -35.28 -20.46
C GLY A 457 -15.37 -34.23 -19.71
N VAL A 458 -14.03 -34.29 -19.88
CA VAL A 458 -13.08 -33.37 -19.22
C VAL A 458 -13.37 -31.91 -19.57
N GLY A 459 -13.63 -31.60 -20.84
CA GLY A 459 -13.92 -30.21 -21.27
C GLY A 459 -15.12 -29.63 -20.56
N ARG A 460 -16.23 -30.39 -20.44
CA ARG A 460 -17.45 -29.92 -19.75
C ARG A 460 -17.26 -29.69 -18.26
N MET A 461 -16.47 -30.59 -17.60
CA MET A 461 -16.08 -30.36 -16.19
C MET A 461 -15.26 -29.08 -16.02
N LEU A 462 -14.29 -28.83 -16.91
CA LEU A 462 -13.45 -27.63 -16.87
C LEU A 462 -14.30 -26.36 -17.05
N GLU A 463 -15.18 -26.32 -18.05
CA GLU A 463 -16.11 -25.21 -18.29
C GLU A 463 -16.92 -24.89 -17.04
N SER A 464 -17.54 -25.92 -16.42
CA SER A 464 -18.34 -25.76 -15.21
C SER A 464 -17.50 -25.29 -14.03
N ALA A 465 -16.33 -25.89 -13.81
CA ALA A 465 -15.42 -25.54 -12.74
C ALA A 465 -14.89 -24.11 -12.85
N GLN A 466 -14.49 -23.69 -14.07
CA GLN A 466 -14.05 -22.31 -14.34
C GLN A 466 -15.19 -21.29 -14.15
N ALA A 467 -16.39 -21.61 -14.62
CA ALA A 467 -17.56 -20.76 -14.40
C ALA A 467 -17.87 -20.58 -12.90
N MET A 468 -17.61 -21.60 -12.08
CA MET A 468 -17.77 -21.54 -10.63
C MET A 468 -16.60 -20.84 -9.90
N GLY A 469 -15.53 -20.46 -10.61
CA GLY A 469 -14.41 -19.70 -10.02
C GLY A 469 -13.07 -20.44 -9.97
N LEU A 470 -12.96 -21.70 -10.41
CA LEU A 470 -11.69 -22.44 -10.47
C LEU A 470 -10.84 -21.99 -11.67
N ARG A 471 -10.43 -20.72 -11.67
CA ARG A 471 -9.71 -20.10 -12.80
C ARG A 471 -8.28 -20.61 -12.96
N SER A 472 -7.68 -21.16 -11.92
CA SER A 472 -6.35 -21.79 -11.96
C SER A 472 -6.30 -23.03 -12.83
N LEU A 473 -7.44 -23.66 -13.15
CA LEU A 473 -7.53 -24.72 -14.17
C LEU A 473 -7.47 -24.12 -15.58
N SER A 474 -6.34 -23.55 -15.97
CA SER A 474 -6.20 -22.71 -17.18
C SER A 474 -5.51 -23.40 -18.35
N ARG A 475 -5.12 -24.68 -18.24
CA ARG A 475 -4.51 -25.44 -19.34
C ARG A 475 -5.55 -26.00 -20.28
N ASP A 476 -5.12 -26.35 -21.49
CA ASP A 476 -6.00 -26.98 -22.49
C ASP A 476 -6.58 -28.31 -21.98
N GLN A 477 -7.81 -28.63 -22.36
CA GLN A 477 -8.49 -29.84 -21.93
C GLN A 477 -7.69 -31.13 -22.20
N GLY A 478 -6.88 -31.18 -23.27
CA GLY A 478 -6.04 -32.33 -23.61
C GLY A 478 -4.87 -32.57 -22.62
N TRP A 479 -4.55 -31.58 -21.80
CA TRP A 479 -3.54 -31.75 -20.73
C TRP A 479 -4.12 -32.50 -19.53
N TYR A 480 -5.42 -32.33 -19.27
CA TYR A 480 -6.10 -32.98 -18.16
C TYR A 480 -6.63 -34.36 -18.62
N GLY A 481 -6.53 -35.34 -17.77
CA GLY A 481 -7.09 -36.68 -17.98
C GLY A 481 -8.22 -36.97 -16.99
N LEU A 482 -8.66 -38.22 -16.95
CA LEU A 482 -9.70 -38.67 -16.01
C LEU A 482 -9.31 -38.55 -14.53
N SER A 483 -8.01 -38.41 -14.24
CA SER A 483 -7.51 -38.11 -12.89
C SER A 483 -7.85 -36.70 -12.40
N LEU A 484 -8.35 -35.80 -13.28
CA LEU A 484 -8.76 -34.46 -12.90
C LEU A 484 -9.76 -34.47 -11.73
N THR A 485 -10.74 -35.38 -11.76
CA THR A 485 -11.75 -35.51 -10.68
C THR A 485 -11.18 -35.99 -9.35
N LEU A 486 -9.92 -36.48 -9.33
CA LEU A 486 -9.19 -36.87 -8.15
C LEU A 486 -8.12 -35.85 -7.74
N GLY A 487 -8.15 -34.66 -8.35
CA GLY A 487 -7.20 -33.59 -8.08
C GLY A 487 -5.95 -33.60 -8.99
N GLY A 488 -6.02 -34.24 -10.17
CA GLY A 488 -4.94 -34.25 -11.17
C GLY A 488 -4.66 -32.90 -11.85
N GLY A 489 -5.31 -31.84 -11.44
CA GLY A 489 -5.08 -30.44 -11.84
C GLY A 489 -4.87 -29.57 -10.61
N GLU A 490 -3.83 -28.73 -10.61
CA GLU A 490 -3.55 -27.84 -9.49
C GLU A 490 -4.50 -26.63 -9.49
N VAL A 491 -4.98 -26.26 -8.29
CA VAL A 491 -5.84 -25.08 -8.06
C VAL A 491 -5.33 -24.28 -6.87
N THR A 492 -5.70 -23.00 -6.78
CA THR A 492 -5.45 -22.22 -5.57
C THR A 492 -6.55 -22.48 -4.53
N LEU A 493 -6.22 -22.34 -3.26
CA LEU A 493 -7.21 -22.44 -2.19
C LEU A 493 -8.28 -21.34 -2.32
N LEU A 494 -7.89 -20.14 -2.75
CA LEU A 494 -8.82 -19.04 -3.00
C LEU A 494 -9.84 -19.41 -4.09
N ASP A 495 -9.40 -19.96 -5.22
CA ASP A 495 -10.29 -20.40 -6.31
C ASP A 495 -11.21 -21.53 -5.85
N LEU A 496 -10.67 -22.50 -5.11
CA LEU A 496 -11.47 -23.62 -4.61
C LEU A 496 -12.53 -23.12 -3.62
N THR A 497 -12.17 -22.22 -2.70
CA THR A 497 -13.11 -21.59 -1.78
C THR A 497 -14.18 -20.79 -2.52
N THR A 498 -13.81 -20.11 -3.61
CA THR A 498 -14.75 -19.38 -4.48
C THR A 498 -15.74 -20.32 -5.14
N ALA A 499 -15.30 -21.49 -5.63
CA ALA A 499 -16.21 -22.46 -6.22
C ALA A 499 -17.21 -23.02 -5.19
N TYR A 500 -16.76 -23.23 -3.94
CA TYR A 500 -17.67 -23.61 -2.86
C TYR A 500 -18.58 -22.46 -2.44
N ALA A 501 -18.11 -21.20 -2.45
CA ALA A 501 -18.95 -20.02 -2.25
C ALA A 501 -20.04 -19.91 -3.33
N THR A 502 -19.72 -20.25 -4.58
CA THR A 502 -20.69 -20.31 -5.68
C THR A 502 -21.79 -21.35 -5.40
N LEU A 503 -21.44 -22.53 -4.89
CA LEU A 503 -22.44 -23.53 -4.44
C LEU A 503 -23.32 -22.98 -3.31
N ALA A 504 -22.72 -22.35 -2.31
CA ALA A 504 -23.42 -21.75 -1.16
C ALA A 504 -24.32 -20.57 -1.57
N ASN A 505 -24.00 -19.89 -2.69
CA ASN A 505 -24.73 -18.76 -3.25
C ASN A 505 -25.70 -19.19 -4.38
N ALA A 506 -26.35 -20.34 -4.21
CA ALA A 506 -27.32 -20.90 -5.16
C ALA A 506 -26.80 -20.95 -6.62
N GLY A 507 -25.52 -21.25 -6.82
CA GLY A 507 -24.88 -21.35 -8.12
C GLY A 507 -24.48 -20.02 -8.76
N THR A 508 -24.64 -18.92 -8.06
CA THR A 508 -24.20 -17.59 -8.51
C THR A 508 -22.74 -17.37 -8.14
N TYR A 509 -21.88 -17.26 -9.14
CA TYR A 509 -20.50 -16.85 -8.98
C TYR A 509 -20.40 -15.35 -8.70
N VAL A 510 -19.61 -14.98 -7.70
CA VAL A 510 -19.21 -13.61 -7.40
C VAL A 510 -17.69 -13.56 -7.34
N GLU A 511 -17.08 -12.64 -8.07
CA GLU A 511 -15.63 -12.48 -8.10
C GLU A 511 -15.07 -12.10 -6.71
N PRO A 512 -14.05 -12.80 -6.18
CA PRO A 512 -13.45 -12.45 -4.91
C PRO A 512 -12.84 -11.05 -4.93
N THR A 513 -13.06 -10.28 -3.88
CA THR A 513 -12.47 -8.95 -3.72
C THR A 513 -11.85 -8.75 -2.35
N PRO A 514 -10.65 -8.16 -2.25
CA PRO A 514 -10.08 -7.72 -0.99
C PRO A 514 -10.47 -6.27 -0.64
N PHE A 515 -11.28 -5.56 -1.47
CA PHE A 515 -11.54 -4.13 -1.30
C PHE A 515 -12.98 -3.83 -0.94
N VAL A 516 -13.16 -2.99 0.10
CA VAL A 516 -14.42 -2.27 0.38
C VAL A 516 -14.41 -0.94 -0.33
N ALA A 517 -13.30 -0.18 -0.20
CA ALA A 517 -13.16 1.13 -0.80
C ALA A 517 -11.68 1.47 -1.04
N LEU A 518 -11.43 2.29 -2.04
CA LEU A 518 -10.17 2.98 -2.28
C LEU A 518 -10.44 4.49 -2.26
N ALA A 519 -9.55 5.25 -1.64
CA ALA A 519 -9.56 6.71 -1.71
C ALA A 519 -8.15 7.23 -1.95
N ASP A 520 -8.02 8.40 -2.56
CA ASP A 520 -6.73 9.08 -2.68
C ASP A 520 -6.30 9.74 -1.35
N GLY A 521 -5.11 10.31 -1.30
CA GLY A 521 -4.59 11.00 -0.11
C GLY A 521 -5.42 12.20 0.36
N LEU A 522 -6.40 12.65 -0.43
CA LEU A 522 -7.40 13.66 -0.05
C LEU A 522 -8.70 13.06 0.49
N GLY A 523 -8.78 11.73 0.57
CA GLY A 523 -10.00 11.03 0.95
C GLY A 523 -11.07 10.99 -0.15
N ARG A 524 -10.75 11.36 -1.40
CA ARG A 524 -11.71 11.28 -2.51
C ARG A 524 -11.82 9.84 -2.98
N PRO A 525 -13.05 9.30 -3.13
CA PRO A 525 -13.24 7.92 -3.53
C PRO A 525 -12.70 7.66 -4.94
N LEU A 526 -12.03 6.54 -5.11
CA LEU A 526 -11.61 6.00 -6.40
C LEU A 526 -12.56 4.88 -6.83
N SER A 527 -12.82 4.80 -8.12
CA SER A 527 -13.67 3.74 -8.66
C SER A 527 -12.96 2.39 -8.58
N LEU A 528 -13.59 1.42 -7.93
CA LEU A 528 -13.18 0.02 -8.01
C LEU A 528 -13.65 -0.59 -9.35
N PRO A 529 -12.91 -1.57 -9.88
CA PRO A 529 -13.42 -2.38 -11.00
C PRO A 529 -14.75 -3.03 -10.64
N ALA A 530 -15.65 -3.12 -11.60
CA ALA A 530 -16.90 -3.85 -11.41
C ALA A 530 -16.58 -5.33 -11.19
N GLN A 531 -17.08 -5.89 -10.09
CA GLN A 531 -16.97 -7.32 -9.84
C GLN A 531 -17.75 -8.11 -10.90
N GLN A 532 -17.18 -9.22 -11.34
CA GLN A 532 -17.89 -10.16 -12.19
C GLN A 532 -18.93 -10.91 -11.37
N LEU A 533 -20.15 -10.93 -11.88
CA LEU A 533 -21.28 -11.65 -11.32
C LEU A 533 -21.93 -12.47 -12.43
N SER A 534 -22.12 -13.77 -12.22
CA SER A 534 -22.76 -14.63 -13.22
C SER A 534 -23.41 -15.85 -12.59
N GLN A 535 -24.51 -16.34 -13.20
CA GLN A 535 -25.08 -17.62 -12.84
C GLN A 535 -24.21 -18.72 -13.45
N ALA A 536 -23.34 -19.34 -12.66
CA ALA A 536 -22.40 -20.38 -13.12
C ALA A 536 -23.10 -21.74 -13.34
N ILE A 537 -23.99 -22.11 -12.43
CA ILE A 537 -24.85 -23.30 -12.50
C ILE A 537 -26.24 -22.95 -11.99
N SER A 538 -27.25 -23.75 -12.33
CA SER A 538 -28.62 -23.51 -11.85
C SER A 538 -28.71 -23.64 -10.32
N PRO A 539 -29.66 -22.92 -9.67
CA PRO A 539 -29.92 -23.09 -8.25
C PRO A 539 -30.25 -24.54 -7.85
N ALA A 540 -30.92 -25.27 -8.75
CA ALA A 540 -31.25 -26.67 -8.53
C ALA A 540 -30.03 -27.59 -8.47
N ALA A 541 -29.06 -27.41 -9.39
CA ALA A 541 -27.81 -28.16 -9.38
C ALA A 541 -26.96 -27.83 -8.13
N ALA A 542 -26.84 -26.53 -7.80
CA ALA A 542 -26.14 -26.09 -6.59
C ALA A 542 -26.78 -26.68 -5.31
N TRP A 543 -28.10 -26.64 -5.22
CA TRP A 543 -28.83 -27.21 -4.07
C TRP A 543 -28.59 -28.71 -3.91
N GLN A 544 -28.65 -29.49 -5.03
CA GLN A 544 -28.43 -30.94 -4.99
C GLN A 544 -27.04 -31.28 -4.45
N VAL A 545 -25.99 -30.56 -4.89
CA VAL A 545 -24.63 -30.76 -4.38
C VAL A 545 -24.54 -30.38 -2.91
N THR A 546 -25.07 -29.22 -2.53
CA THR A 546 -25.02 -28.72 -1.14
C THR A 546 -25.77 -29.66 -0.18
N ASP A 547 -26.93 -30.16 -0.59
CA ASP A 547 -27.73 -31.12 0.18
C ASP A 547 -26.95 -32.43 0.41
N ILE A 548 -26.26 -32.94 -0.62
CA ILE A 548 -25.41 -34.13 -0.48
C ILE A 548 -24.23 -33.87 0.47
N LEU A 549 -23.58 -32.72 0.34
CA LEU A 549 -22.42 -32.37 1.18
C LEU A 549 -22.80 -32.16 2.66
N ALA A 550 -24.05 -31.79 2.94
CA ALA A 550 -24.60 -31.65 4.29
C ALA A 550 -25.08 -32.99 4.90
N ASP A 551 -25.23 -34.04 4.09
CA ASP A 551 -25.82 -35.34 4.51
C ASP A 551 -24.77 -36.24 5.19
N ASN A 552 -24.67 -36.13 6.51
CA ASN A 552 -23.78 -36.99 7.31
C ASN A 552 -24.20 -38.47 7.27
N GLY A 553 -25.47 -38.81 7.05
CA GLY A 553 -25.94 -40.17 6.90
C GLY A 553 -25.42 -40.84 5.64
N ALA A 554 -25.39 -40.09 4.52
CA ALA A 554 -24.83 -40.57 3.26
C ALA A 554 -23.29 -40.71 3.30
N ARG A 555 -22.63 -40.02 4.23
CA ARG A 555 -21.18 -40.08 4.47
C ARG A 555 -20.75 -41.24 5.39
N ALA A 556 -21.66 -41.78 6.17
CA ALA A 556 -21.33 -42.78 7.20
C ALA A 556 -20.66 -44.07 6.68
N PRO A 557 -20.81 -44.48 5.39
CA PRO A 557 -20.07 -45.62 4.83
C PRO A 557 -18.57 -45.37 4.56
N ALA A 558 -18.11 -44.10 4.62
CA ALA A 558 -16.74 -43.72 4.24
C ALA A 558 -15.72 -43.86 5.39
#